data_44aadfe1edbc0eb9a18cf9b4f390986d
#
_entry.id   44aadfe1edbc0eb9a18cf9b4f390986d
#
_cell.length_a   1.000
_cell.length_b   1.000
_cell.length_c   1.000
_cell.angle_alpha   90.00
_cell.angle_beta   90.00
_cell.angle_gamma   90.00
#
_symmetry.space_group_name_H-M   'P 1'
#
loop_
_entity.id
_entity.type
_entity.pdbx_description
1 polymer ?
#
loop_
_entity_poly.entity_id
_entity_poly.type
_entity_poly.pdbx_seq_one_letter_code
_entity_poly.pdbx_strand_id
1 'polypeptide(L)'
;SWMYLRMMGAEALRQATAVALLSANYLALRLDPHYPVLFRGATGRVAHECILDLRPLKRDAGIDVDDIAKRLMDYGFHAPTVSWPVAGTVMVEPTESESLAELDRFADAMIAIRDEIREIESGAIDASNNPLKQAPHTMAAVIAEDWDRPYSRQQAAFPLPDQQQNKVWPAVARIDNAYGDRNLICTCPS
;
A
#
# COMPACT_ATOMS: atom_id res chain seq x y z
N SER A 1 21.88 -11.57 12.39
CA SER A 1 22.28 -10.38 13.19
C SER A 1 23.79 -10.21 13.28
N TRP A 2 24.59 -11.26 13.65
CA TRP A 2 26.03 -11.13 13.83
C TRP A 2 26.77 -10.67 12.56
N MET A 3 26.48 -11.22 11.40
CA MET A 3 27.07 -10.80 10.12
C MET A 3 26.74 -9.33 9.80
N TYR A 4 25.50 -8.92 9.98
CA TYR A 4 25.07 -7.55 9.77
C TYR A 4 25.85 -6.57 10.68
N LEU A 5 25.92 -6.87 11.98
CA LEU A 5 26.69 -6.07 12.94
C LEU A 5 28.18 -5.98 12.58
N ARG A 6 28.78 -7.09 12.12
CA ARG A 6 30.21 -7.13 11.74
C ARG A 6 30.47 -6.35 10.44
N MET A 7 29.54 -6.37 9.50
CA MET A 7 29.67 -5.64 8.22
C MET A 7 29.46 -4.14 8.43
N MET A 8 28.47 -3.75 9.20
CA MET A 8 28.09 -2.34 9.40
C MET A 8 29.04 -1.62 10.40
N GLY A 9 29.37 -2.25 11.50
CA GLY A 9 30.05 -1.57 12.59
C GLY A 9 29.18 -0.54 13.29
N ALA A 10 29.69 0.10 14.32
CA ALA A 10 28.92 0.99 15.18
C ALA A 10 28.46 2.27 14.43
N GLU A 11 29.32 2.87 13.62
CA GLU A 11 29.01 4.11 12.93
C GLU A 11 27.96 3.91 11.83
N ALA A 12 28.10 2.87 10.99
CA ALA A 12 27.11 2.62 9.95
C ALA A 12 25.76 2.18 10.52
N LEU A 13 25.71 1.46 11.65
CA LEU A 13 24.46 1.16 12.36
C LEU A 13 23.76 2.44 12.85
N ARG A 14 24.52 3.39 13.39
CA ARG A 14 23.97 4.70 13.79
C ARG A 14 23.42 5.47 12.60
N GLN A 15 24.14 5.46 11.49
CA GLN A 15 23.70 6.10 10.24
C GLN A 15 22.45 5.41 9.67
N ALA A 16 22.40 4.08 9.64
CA ALA A 16 21.22 3.33 9.21
C ALA A 16 19.98 3.71 10.03
N THR A 17 20.09 3.79 11.35
CA THR A 17 19.00 4.26 12.21
C THR A 17 18.57 5.69 11.88
N ALA A 18 19.51 6.60 11.65
CA ALA A 18 19.22 7.99 11.31
C ALA A 18 18.49 8.09 9.95
N VAL A 19 18.91 7.28 8.96
CA VAL A 19 18.24 7.21 7.65
C VAL A 19 16.84 6.63 7.78
N ALA A 20 16.63 5.56 8.55
CA ALA A 20 15.30 4.99 8.78
C ALA A 20 14.34 6.02 9.39
N LEU A 21 14.80 6.79 10.40
CA LEU A 21 14.03 7.89 11.00
C LEU A 21 13.72 8.99 9.97
N LEU A 22 14.68 9.35 9.14
CA LEU A 22 14.50 10.35 8.10
C LEU A 22 13.48 9.92 7.06
N SER A 23 13.60 8.69 6.56
CA SER A 23 12.73 8.10 5.54
C SER A 23 11.27 8.03 6.03
N ALA A 24 11.04 7.57 7.26
CA ALA A 24 9.70 7.51 7.84
C ALA A 24 9.08 8.91 8.00
N ASN A 25 9.87 9.89 8.45
CA ASN A 25 9.39 11.28 8.59
C ASN A 25 9.17 11.96 7.24
N TYR A 26 9.96 11.63 6.22
CA TYR A 26 9.74 12.08 4.85
C TYR A 26 8.39 11.60 4.31
N LEU A 27 8.11 10.30 4.41
CA LEU A 27 6.83 9.74 4.00
C LEU A 27 5.66 10.28 4.82
N ALA A 28 5.82 10.40 6.14
CA ALA A 28 4.80 10.98 7.01
C ALA A 28 4.44 12.43 6.59
N LEU A 29 5.44 13.24 6.23
CA LEU A 29 5.22 14.61 5.76
C LEU A 29 4.49 14.64 4.41
N ARG A 30 4.88 13.78 3.45
CA ARG A 30 4.26 13.73 2.13
C ARG A 30 2.83 13.20 2.16
N LEU A 31 2.54 12.25 3.04
CA LEU A 31 1.25 11.56 3.09
C LEU A 31 0.23 12.21 4.02
N ASP A 32 0.66 12.98 5.03
CA ASP A 32 -0.23 13.61 6.02
C ASP A 32 -1.38 14.46 5.42
N PRO A 33 -1.19 15.21 4.32
CA PRO A 33 -2.29 15.94 3.68
C PRO A 33 -3.37 15.04 3.04
N HIS A 34 -3.07 13.76 2.86
CA HIS A 34 -3.91 12.77 2.17
C HIS A 34 -4.48 11.72 3.13
N TYR A 35 -3.70 11.36 4.14
CA TYR A 35 -3.99 10.34 5.15
C TYR A 35 -3.48 10.81 6.50
N PRO A 36 -4.36 11.02 7.50
CA PRO A 36 -3.92 11.47 8.81
C PRO A 36 -2.86 10.55 9.42
N VAL A 37 -1.76 11.11 9.89
CA VAL A 37 -0.72 10.35 10.60
C VAL A 37 -1.04 10.30 12.08
N LEU A 38 -1.26 9.07 12.59
CA LEU A 38 -1.43 8.83 14.01
C LEU A 38 -0.08 8.75 14.74
N PHE A 39 -0.11 9.03 16.03
CA PHE A 39 1.04 8.84 16.94
C PHE A 39 2.30 9.60 16.53
N ARG A 40 2.30 10.87 16.85
CA ARG A 40 3.47 11.73 16.71
C ARG A 40 4.09 12.00 18.10
N GLY A 41 5.40 12.06 18.15
CA GLY A 41 6.10 12.51 19.35
C GLY A 41 5.87 14.00 19.65
N ALA A 42 6.37 14.48 20.79
CA ALA A 42 6.22 15.87 21.24
C ALA A 42 6.75 16.91 20.22
N THR A 43 7.67 16.52 19.34
CA THR A 43 8.22 17.37 18.28
C THR A 43 7.41 17.30 16.97
N GLY A 44 6.27 16.61 16.95
CA GLY A 44 5.46 16.40 15.75
C GLY A 44 6.01 15.37 14.77
N ARG A 45 7.08 14.67 15.14
CA ARG A 45 7.77 13.67 14.30
C ARG A 45 7.36 12.25 14.69
N VAL A 46 7.53 11.34 13.72
CA VAL A 46 7.39 9.88 13.93
C VAL A 46 8.76 9.25 14.19
N ALA A 47 8.78 7.99 14.61
CA ALA A 47 10.00 7.19 14.76
C ALA A 47 10.47 6.65 13.40
N HIS A 48 10.83 5.36 13.31
CA HIS A 48 11.26 4.70 12.07
C HIS A 48 10.08 4.18 11.22
N GLU A 49 8.87 4.37 11.69
CA GLU A 49 7.61 4.01 11.04
C GLU A 49 6.57 5.12 11.22
N CYS A 50 5.56 5.17 10.37
CA CYS A 50 4.40 6.02 10.55
C CYS A 50 3.11 5.22 10.37
N ILE A 51 2.09 5.57 11.18
CA ILE A 51 0.78 4.94 11.15
C ILE A 51 -0.18 5.88 10.44
N LEU A 52 -0.72 5.46 9.30
CA LEU A 52 -1.72 6.21 8.54
C LEU A 52 -3.12 5.75 8.93
N ASP A 53 -3.99 6.69 9.28
CA ASP A 53 -5.39 6.42 9.63
C ASP A 53 -6.28 6.38 8.38
N LEU A 54 -6.75 5.19 8.03
CA LEU A 54 -7.63 4.99 6.88
C LEU A 54 -9.11 4.84 7.27
N ARG A 55 -9.44 4.86 8.56
CA ARG A 55 -10.82 4.71 9.06
C ARG A 55 -11.81 5.75 8.52
N PRO A 56 -11.41 7.03 8.30
CA PRO A 56 -12.30 8.00 7.65
C PRO A 56 -12.76 7.55 6.26
N LEU A 57 -11.88 6.93 5.46
CA LEU A 57 -12.18 6.49 4.10
C LEU A 57 -13.22 5.36 4.07
N LYS A 58 -13.20 4.49 5.07
CA LYS A 58 -14.23 3.46 5.23
C LYS A 58 -15.60 4.07 5.50
N ARG A 59 -15.65 5.09 6.36
CA ARG A 59 -16.90 5.79 6.69
C ARG A 59 -17.44 6.59 5.50
N ASP A 60 -16.57 7.30 4.79
CA ASP A 60 -16.96 8.32 3.82
C ASP A 60 -17.11 7.76 2.39
N ALA A 61 -16.32 6.76 2.02
CA ALA A 61 -16.30 6.15 0.68
C ALA A 61 -16.56 4.63 0.69
N GLY A 62 -16.71 4.00 1.85
CA GLY A 62 -16.82 2.54 1.96
C GLY A 62 -15.54 1.79 1.62
N ILE A 63 -14.40 2.49 1.49
CA ILE A 63 -13.10 1.90 1.14
C ILE A 63 -12.39 1.44 2.40
N ASP A 64 -12.13 0.14 2.49
CA ASP A 64 -11.45 -0.49 3.60
C ASP A 64 -9.92 -0.47 3.43
N VAL A 65 -9.21 -0.69 4.51
CA VAL A 65 -7.74 -0.84 4.51
C VAL A 65 -7.28 -1.94 3.55
N ASP A 66 -8.03 -3.04 3.46
CA ASP A 66 -7.74 -4.14 2.54
C ASP A 66 -7.88 -3.73 1.07
N ASP A 67 -8.83 -2.85 0.74
CA ASP A 67 -9.00 -2.33 -0.61
C ASP A 67 -7.75 -1.54 -1.07
N ILE A 68 -7.23 -0.70 -0.18
CA ILE A 68 -6.00 0.08 -0.43
C ILE A 68 -4.80 -0.84 -0.52
N ALA A 69 -4.67 -1.82 0.38
CA ALA A 69 -3.60 -2.80 0.35
C ALA A 69 -3.58 -3.60 -0.97
N LYS A 70 -4.75 -4.04 -1.44
CA LYS A 70 -4.89 -4.75 -2.72
C LYS A 70 -4.61 -3.83 -3.91
N ARG A 71 -5.04 -2.57 -3.85
CA ARG A 71 -4.76 -1.60 -4.92
C ARG A 71 -3.27 -1.28 -5.03
N LEU A 72 -2.54 -1.20 -3.92
CA LEU A 72 -1.08 -1.03 -3.92
C LEU A 72 -0.35 -2.13 -4.70
N MET A 73 -0.88 -3.36 -4.74
CA MET A 73 -0.32 -4.44 -5.57
C MET A 73 -0.36 -4.10 -7.06
N ASP A 74 -1.40 -3.41 -7.53
CA ASP A 74 -1.48 -2.92 -8.91
C ASP A 74 -0.43 -1.85 -9.21
N TYR A 75 -0.05 -1.09 -8.19
CA TYR A 75 1.06 -0.11 -8.24
C TYR A 75 2.44 -0.76 -8.08
N GLY A 76 2.50 -2.09 -7.94
CA GLY A 76 3.75 -2.84 -7.83
C GLY A 76 4.38 -2.80 -6.44
N PHE A 77 3.56 -2.62 -5.40
CA PHE A 77 4.00 -2.67 -4.01
C PHE A 77 3.41 -3.87 -3.28
N HIS A 78 4.22 -4.50 -2.45
CA HIS A 78 3.70 -5.30 -1.36
C HIS A 78 3.12 -4.35 -0.32
N ALA A 79 1.87 -4.58 0.08
CA ALA A 79 1.22 -3.68 1.03
C ALA A 79 1.97 -3.64 2.36
N PRO A 80 2.07 -2.46 3.01
CA PRO A 80 2.54 -2.35 4.38
C PRO A 80 1.66 -3.13 5.36
N THR A 81 2.09 -3.29 6.60
CA THR A 81 1.31 -3.95 7.65
C THR A 81 -0.03 -3.27 7.86
N VAL A 82 -1.11 -4.02 7.72
CA VAL A 82 -2.49 -3.52 7.85
C VAL A 82 -3.08 -3.80 9.23
N SER A 83 -3.94 -2.88 9.71
CA SER A 83 -4.70 -3.04 10.96
C SER A 83 -3.83 -3.30 12.20
N TRP A 84 -2.63 -2.75 12.22
CA TRP A 84 -1.71 -2.80 13.35
C TRP A 84 -0.97 -1.47 13.52
N PRO A 85 -0.81 -0.94 14.75
CA PRO A 85 -1.35 -1.44 16.04
C PRO A 85 -2.84 -1.14 16.24
N VAL A 86 -3.46 -0.41 15.32
CA VAL A 86 -4.88 -0.02 15.39
C VAL A 86 -5.62 -0.59 14.18
N ALA A 87 -6.78 -1.19 14.39
CA ALA A 87 -7.61 -1.69 13.30
C ALA A 87 -7.98 -0.55 12.31
N GLY A 88 -7.89 -0.84 11.01
CA GLY A 88 -8.19 0.13 9.94
C GLY A 88 -7.09 1.16 9.68
N THR A 89 -5.86 0.87 10.11
CA THR A 89 -4.67 1.68 9.82
C THR A 89 -3.66 0.92 8.99
N VAL A 90 -2.68 1.63 8.44
CA VAL A 90 -1.52 1.06 7.76
C VAL A 90 -0.26 1.55 8.46
N MET A 91 0.65 0.63 8.77
CA MET A 91 1.97 0.94 9.32
C MET A 91 3.01 0.90 8.20
N VAL A 92 3.57 2.06 7.90
CA VAL A 92 4.59 2.23 6.86
C VAL A 92 5.96 2.32 7.50
N GLU A 93 6.82 1.34 7.21
CA GLU A 93 8.19 1.25 7.69
C GLU A 93 9.16 1.16 6.49
N PRO A 94 9.71 2.29 6.02
CA PRO A 94 10.56 2.32 4.83
C PRO A 94 11.96 1.77 5.07
N THR A 95 12.39 1.61 6.32
CA THR A 95 13.74 1.24 6.73
C THR A 95 14.84 2.22 6.24
N GLU A 96 16.09 1.79 6.32
CA GLU A 96 17.25 2.53 5.80
C GLU A 96 17.64 2.13 4.37
N SER A 97 17.05 1.07 3.85
CA SER A 97 17.47 0.46 2.58
C SER A 97 16.75 1.00 1.35
N GLU A 98 15.63 1.71 1.53
CA GLU A 98 14.90 2.28 0.40
C GLU A 98 15.56 3.56 -0.12
N SER A 99 15.65 3.68 -1.45
CA SER A 99 16.14 4.90 -2.08
C SER A 99 15.09 6.02 -2.03
N LEU A 100 15.52 7.28 -2.15
CA LEU A 100 14.59 8.41 -2.25
C LEU A 100 13.59 8.23 -3.40
N ALA A 101 14.05 7.73 -4.55
CA ALA A 101 13.19 7.47 -5.70
C ALA A 101 12.11 6.42 -5.38
N GLU A 102 12.41 5.40 -4.59
CA GLU A 102 11.44 4.40 -4.16
C GLU A 102 10.45 4.95 -3.12
N LEU A 103 10.93 5.80 -2.21
CA LEU A 103 10.06 6.52 -1.27
C LEU A 103 9.09 7.45 -2.03
N ASP A 104 9.57 8.15 -3.05
CA ASP A 104 8.74 9.00 -3.91
C ASP A 104 7.71 8.17 -4.66
N ARG A 105 8.13 7.07 -5.28
CA ARG A 105 7.24 6.16 -6.00
C ARG A 105 6.12 5.61 -5.10
N PHE A 106 6.44 5.24 -3.86
CA PHE A 106 5.45 4.80 -2.88
C PHE A 106 4.48 5.92 -2.50
N ALA A 107 5.00 7.12 -2.21
CA ALA A 107 4.17 8.26 -1.87
C ALA A 107 3.24 8.65 -3.02
N ASP A 108 3.73 8.66 -4.25
CA ASP A 108 2.93 8.97 -5.45
C ASP A 108 1.84 7.92 -5.69
N ALA A 109 2.13 6.64 -5.47
CA ALA A 109 1.13 5.57 -5.53
C ALA A 109 0.02 5.77 -4.49
N MET A 110 0.37 6.07 -3.24
CA MET A 110 -0.61 6.36 -2.18
C MET A 110 -1.45 7.60 -2.50
N ILE A 111 -0.83 8.66 -3.02
CA ILE A 111 -1.54 9.89 -3.42
C ILE A 111 -2.52 9.60 -4.57
N ALA A 112 -2.08 8.86 -5.59
CA ALA A 112 -2.94 8.45 -6.70
C ALA A 112 -4.13 7.59 -6.24
N ILE A 113 -3.90 6.65 -5.31
CA ILE A 113 -4.99 5.88 -4.68
C ILE A 113 -5.96 6.81 -3.94
N ARG A 114 -5.46 7.84 -3.26
CA ARG A 114 -6.33 8.83 -2.59
C ARG A 114 -7.17 9.61 -3.59
N ASP A 115 -6.64 9.91 -4.76
CA ASP A 115 -7.40 10.59 -5.82
C ASP A 115 -8.48 9.67 -6.40
N GLU A 116 -8.21 8.38 -6.62
CA GLU A 116 -9.23 7.39 -6.98
C GLU A 116 -10.36 7.33 -5.92
N ILE A 117 -10.02 7.43 -4.63
CA ILE A 117 -11.01 7.44 -3.54
C ILE A 117 -11.85 8.73 -3.59
N ARG A 118 -11.27 9.88 -3.93
CA ARG A 118 -12.02 11.15 -4.09
C ARG A 118 -13.04 11.06 -5.23
N GLU A 119 -12.74 10.33 -6.30
CA GLU A 119 -13.71 10.09 -7.38
C GLU A 119 -14.92 9.27 -6.88
N ILE A 120 -14.67 8.31 -5.96
CA ILE A 120 -15.75 7.55 -5.31
C ILE A 120 -16.56 8.45 -4.36
N GLU A 121 -15.89 9.25 -3.53
CA GLU A 121 -16.51 10.19 -2.59
C GLU A 121 -17.41 11.22 -3.31
N SER A 122 -17.02 11.64 -4.51
CA SER A 122 -17.80 12.57 -5.33
C SER A 122 -18.95 11.91 -6.10
N GLY A 123 -19.02 10.58 -6.10
CA GLY A 123 -20.00 9.82 -6.89
C GLY A 123 -19.66 9.72 -8.38
N ALA A 124 -18.45 10.14 -8.81
CA ALA A 124 -18.00 10.01 -10.19
C ALA A 124 -17.76 8.55 -10.60
N ILE A 125 -17.41 7.70 -9.63
CA ILE A 125 -17.23 6.26 -9.82
C ILE A 125 -18.11 5.52 -8.81
N ASP A 126 -18.64 4.35 -9.23
CA ASP A 126 -19.49 3.50 -8.39
C ASP A 126 -18.74 2.99 -7.15
N ALA A 127 -19.37 3.08 -5.98
CA ALA A 127 -18.76 2.72 -4.71
C ALA A 127 -18.51 1.21 -4.55
N SER A 128 -19.22 0.36 -5.29
CA SER A 128 -19.14 -1.10 -5.22
C SER A 128 -18.32 -1.73 -6.35
N ASN A 129 -18.22 -1.06 -7.51
CA ASN A 129 -17.51 -1.53 -8.69
C ASN A 129 -16.51 -0.46 -9.18
N ASN A 130 -15.32 -0.47 -8.62
CA ASN A 130 -14.27 0.50 -8.86
C ASN A 130 -12.88 -0.17 -8.77
N PRO A 131 -11.79 0.50 -9.18
CA PRO A 131 -10.45 -0.08 -9.18
C PRO A 131 -9.99 -0.62 -7.82
N LEU A 132 -10.38 0.02 -6.70
CA LEU A 132 -10.00 -0.44 -5.37
C LEU A 132 -10.75 -1.71 -4.95
N LYS A 133 -12.06 -1.75 -5.19
CA LYS A 133 -12.91 -2.92 -4.86
C LYS A 133 -12.55 -4.16 -5.70
N GLN A 134 -12.07 -3.94 -6.92
CA GLN A 134 -11.73 -5.01 -7.86
C GLN A 134 -10.23 -5.39 -7.84
N ALA A 135 -9.39 -4.62 -7.15
CA ALA A 135 -7.97 -4.92 -7.01
C ALA A 135 -7.72 -6.22 -6.20
N PRO A 136 -6.61 -6.92 -6.47
CA PRO A 136 -5.60 -6.63 -7.47
C PRO A 136 -5.98 -7.16 -8.86
N HIS A 137 -5.47 -6.51 -9.91
CA HIS A 137 -5.74 -6.87 -11.29
C HIS A 137 -4.63 -7.76 -11.85
N THR A 138 -4.92 -9.05 -12.01
CA THR A 138 -3.98 -9.99 -12.63
C THR A 138 -3.89 -9.76 -14.14
N MET A 139 -2.81 -10.23 -14.77
CA MET A 139 -2.68 -10.22 -16.22
C MET A 139 -3.87 -10.92 -16.88
N ALA A 140 -4.25 -12.13 -16.38
CA ALA A 140 -5.37 -12.89 -16.90
C ALA A 140 -6.69 -12.09 -16.88
N ALA A 141 -6.96 -11.36 -15.80
CA ALA A 141 -8.16 -10.53 -15.72
C ALA A 141 -8.14 -9.35 -16.71
N VAL A 142 -6.97 -8.74 -16.93
CA VAL A 142 -6.84 -7.57 -17.82
C VAL A 142 -6.95 -7.93 -19.29
N ILE A 143 -6.46 -9.13 -19.70
CA ILE A 143 -6.50 -9.59 -21.10
C ILE A 143 -7.76 -10.38 -21.45
N ALA A 144 -8.63 -10.69 -20.49
CA ALA A 144 -9.88 -11.41 -20.74
C ALA A 144 -10.74 -10.67 -21.80
N GLU A 145 -11.48 -11.41 -22.61
CA GLU A 145 -12.37 -10.83 -23.63
C GLU A 145 -13.44 -9.94 -22.99
N ASP A 146 -14.06 -10.44 -21.93
CA ASP A 146 -15.09 -9.75 -21.19
C ASP A 146 -14.48 -8.76 -20.18
N TRP A 147 -14.81 -7.48 -20.34
CA TRP A 147 -14.48 -6.43 -19.41
C TRP A 147 -15.72 -5.64 -19.05
N ASP A 148 -16.37 -6.03 -18.00
CA ASP A 148 -17.64 -5.47 -17.51
C ASP A 148 -17.47 -4.37 -16.45
N ARG A 149 -16.26 -3.80 -16.34
CA ARG A 149 -15.90 -2.82 -15.32
C ARG A 149 -16.06 -1.39 -15.84
N PRO A 150 -16.53 -0.43 -15.01
CA PRO A 150 -16.79 0.94 -15.43
C PRO A 150 -15.51 1.80 -15.61
N TYR A 151 -14.34 1.20 -15.54
CA TYR A 151 -13.04 1.85 -15.75
C TYR A 151 -12.20 1.09 -16.78
N SER A 152 -11.19 1.73 -17.34
CA SER A 152 -10.38 1.14 -18.40
C SER A 152 -9.40 0.08 -17.89
N ARG A 153 -9.01 -0.84 -18.80
CA ARG A 153 -7.90 -1.78 -18.55
C ARG A 153 -6.58 -1.06 -18.26
N GLN A 154 -6.38 0.11 -18.89
CA GLN A 154 -5.24 0.97 -18.63
C GLN A 154 -5.20 1.42 -17.17
N GLN A 155 -6.30 1.95 -16.65
CA GLN A 155 -6.43 2.37 -15.26
C GLN A 155 -6.27 1.19 -14.29
N ALA A 156 -6.78 0.01 -14.65
CA ALA A 156 -6.63 -1.21 -13.86
C ALA A 156 -5.15 -1.61 -13.71
N ALA A 157 -4.44 -1.73 -14.84
CA ALA A 157 -3.13 -2.33 -14.91
C ALA A 157 -1.97 -1.32 -14.76
N PHE A 158 -2.13 -0.11 -15.28
CA PHE A 158 -1.09 0.91 -15.38
C PHE A 158 -1.59 2.26 -14.87
N PRO A 159 -1.95 2.35 -13.58
CA PRO A 159 -2.52 3.57 -13.01
C PRO A 159 -1.56 4.77 -13.00
N LEU A 160 -0.23 4.52 -13.06
CA LEU A 160 0.78 5.54 -13.26
C LEU A 160 1.49 5.37 -14.62
N PRO A 161 1.85 6.46 -15.32
CA PRO A 161 2.45 6.40 -16.66
C PRO A 161 3.71 5.54 -16.76
N ASP A 162 4.58 5.61 -15.76
CA ASP A 162 5.89 4.95 -15.78
C ASP A 162 5.84 3.45 -15.46
N GLN A 163 4.68 2.94 -15.06
CA GLN A 163 4.53 1.53 -14.69
C GLN A 163 4.60 0.57 -15.88
N GLN A 164 4.39 1.04 -17.11
CA GLN A 164 4.41 0.18 -18.30
C GLN A 164 5.76 -0.51 -18.51
N GLN A 165 6.86 0.15 -18.13
CA GLN A 165 8.20 -0.37 -18.31
C GLN A 165 8.61 -1.40 -17.26
N ASN A 166 8.05 -1.30 -16.04
CA ASN A 166 8.46 -2.09 -14.88
C ASN A 166 7.24 -2.71 -14.16
N LYS A 167 6.24 -3.19 -14.92
CA LYS A 167 5.04 -3.77 -14.33
C LYS A 167 5.32 -5.07 -13.60
N VAL A 168 5.00 -5.09 -12.32
CA VAL A 168 4.89 -6.32 -11.52
C VAL A 168 3.42 -6.72 -11.49
N TRP A 169 3.12 -7.89 -12.07
CA TRP A 169 1.75 -8.40 -12.11
C TRP A 169 1.40 -9.15 -10.83
N PRO A 170 0.26 -8.85 -10.20
CA PRO A 170 -0.27 -9.69 -9.14
C PRO A 170 -0.51 -11.12 -9.62
N ALA A 171 -0.06 -12.10 -8.86
CA ALA A 171 -0.17 -13.51 -9.23
C ALA A 171 -1.60 -14.05 -9.12
N VAL A 172 -2.39 -13.50 -8.16
CA VAL A 172 -3.77 -13.90 -7.89
C VAL A 172 -4.67 -12.68 -7.79
N ALA A 173 -5.94 -12.82 -8.18
CA ALA A 173 -6.96 -11.81 -7.95
C ALA A 173 -7.36 -11.74 -6.46
N ARG A 174 -8.34 -10.91 -6.13
CA ARG A 174 -8.83 -10.77 -4.76
C ARG A 174 -9.33 -12.11 -4.21
N ILE A 175 -8.83 -12.50 -3.06
CA ILE A 175 -9.25 -13.67 -2.30
C ILE A 175 -10.06 -13.24 -1.07
N ASP A 176 -10.98 -14.11 -0.64
CA ASP A 176 -11.66 -13.96 0.64
C ASP A 176 -10.78 -14.55 1.75
N ASN A 177 -9.97 -13.69 2.38
CA ASN A 177 -9.06 -14.08 3.46
C ASN A 177 -9.83 -14.70 4.63
N ALA A 178 -10.97 -14.11 5.01
CA ALA A 178 -11.76 -14.59 6.13
C ALA A 178 -12.36 -15.98 5.89
N TYR A 179 -12.77 -16.26 4.65
CA TYR A 179 -13.19 -17.60 4.26
C TYR A 179 -12.01 -18.57 4.29
N GLY A 180 -10.88 -18.22 3.70
CA GLY A 180 -9.67 -19.05 3.66
C GLY A 180 -9.18 -19.43 5.06
N ASP A 181 -9.12 -18.48 5.98
CA ASP A 181 -8.69 -18.72 7.36
C ASP A 181 -9.62 -19.67 8.13
N ARG A 182 -10.91 -19.68 7.80
CA ARG A 182 -11.92 -20.56 8.44
C ARG A 182 -12.05 -21.91 7.77
N ASN A 183 -11.55 -22.04 6.54
CA ASN A 183 -11.72 -23.25 5.71
C ASN A 183 -10.36 -23.74 5.21
N LEU A 184 -9.46 -24.04 6.12
CA LEU A 184 -8.12 -24.52 5.81
C LEU A 184 -8.22 -25.89 5.10
N ILE A 185 -7.56 -26.00 3.94
CA ILE A 185 -7.44 -27.24 3.18
C ILE A 185 -5.97 -27.62 3.18
N CYS A 186 -5.65 -28.78 3.76
CA CYS A 186 -4.32 -29.37 3.67
C CYS A 186 -4.18 -30.11 2.34
N THR A 187 -3.27 -29.66 1.48
CA THR A 187 -2.93 -30.31 0.20
C THR A 187 -1.60 -31.06 0.25
N CYS A 188 -1.04 -31.25 1.44
CA CYS A 188 0.20 -32.01 1.60
C CYS A 188 -0.04 -33.45 1.15
N PRO A 189 0.81 -34.03 0.28
CA PRO A 189 0.74 -35.46 -0.03
C PRO A 189 0.98 -36.25 1.24
N SER A 190 0.15 -37.28 1.46
CA SER A 190 0.25 -38.23 2.57
C SER A 190 1.48 -39.13 2.42
#